data_0aec3dff1d9036b5be0a28c2a7982d70
#
_entry.id   0aec3dff1d9036b5be0a28c2a7982d70
#
_cell.length_a   1.000
_cell.length_b   1.000
_cell.length_c   1.000
_cell.angle_alpha   90.00
_cell.angle_beta   90.00
_cell.angle_gamma   90.00
#
_symmetry.space_group_name_H-M   'P 1'
#
loop_
_entity.id
_entity.type
_entity.pdbx_description
1 polymer ?
#
loop_
_entity_poly.entity_id
_entity_poly.type
_entity_poly.pdbx_seq_one_letter_code
_entity_poly.pdbx_strand_id
1 'polypeptide(L)'
;MNSYGFLSTFTYPGHDVCEALNVTVSPGPTVRYSEGDNATLYCHISQKRKTDNLLAVRWVFAASPTQEYLMIKMTKFGSVQYYGNYTHHFHKQRLHLLKEKHGTMYKFLILSLQQTDQGHYICKVQEIGKHRNKWTAWSNGTAATEIRVHPQDTGI
;
A
#
# COMPACT_ATOMS: atom_id res chain seq x y z
N MET A 1 11.66 5.68 15.44
CA MET A 1 10.71 6.33 14.52
C MET A 1 10.65 5.53 13.22
N ASN A 2 9.47 5.21 12.78
CA ASN A 2 9.28 4.50 11.52
C ASN A 2 9.42 5.49 10.35
N SER A 3 10.44 5.29 9.50
CA SER A 3 10.65 6.15 8.34
C SER A 3 9.52 6.10 7.32
N TYR A 4 8.63 5.10 7.41
CA TYR A 4 7.52 4.93 6.49
C TYR A 4 6.22 5.58 6.96
N GLY A 5 6.17 6.03 8.21
CA GLY A 5 5.05 6.77 8.74
C GLY A 5 5.21 8.28 8.61
N PHE A 6 6.04 8.72 7.72
CA PHE A 6 6.40 10.11 7.58
C PHE A 6 5.33 10.88 6.83
N LEU A 7 4.79 11.92 7.45
CA LEU A 7 3.86 12.84 6.82
C LEU A 7 4.62 14.07 6.37
N SER A 8 4.63 14.34 5.07
CA SER A 8 5.18 15.57 4.55
C SER A 8 4.06 16.50 4.12
N THR A 9 4.04 17.68 4.69
CA THR A 9 3.16 18.76 4.26
C THR A 9 3.96 19.75 3.43
N PHE A 10 3.44 20.06 2.25
CA PHE A 10 4.06 21.07 1.39
C PHE A 10 3.24 22.34 1.46
N THR A 11 3.89 23.44 1.83
CA THR A 11 3.28 24.75 1.78
C THR A 11 3.93 25.55 0.67
N TYR A 12 3.14 25.95 -0.31
CA TYR A 12 3.61 26.83 -1.37
C TYR A 12 3.14 28.24 -1.07
N PRO A 13 4.03 29.25 -1.14
CA PRO A 13 3.61 30.65 -0.95
C PRO A 13 2.48 31.00 -1.92
N GLY A 14 1.37 31.51 -1.38
CA GLY A 14 0.21 31.90 -2.19
C GLY A 14 -0.70 30.78 -2.65
N HIS A 15 -0.47 29.54 -2.19
CA HIS A 15 -1.31 28.39 -2.50
C HIS A 15 -1.86 27.75 -1.23
N ASP A 16 -2.99 27.05 -1.37
CA ASP A 16 -3.59 26.31 -0.27
C ASP A 16 -2.63 25.23 0.22
N VAL A 17 -2.70 24.97 1.53
CA VAL A 17 -1.94 23.86 2.13
C VAL A 17 -2.46 22.56 1.53
N CYS A 18 -1.55 21.75 0.96
CA CYS A 18 -1.88 20.42 0.47
C CYS A 18 -1.91 19.48 1.69
N GLU A 19 -3.12 19.14 2.15
CA GLU A 19 -3.26 18.23 3.27
C GLU A 19 -2.99 16.79 2.81
N ALA A 20 -2.24 16.05 3.62
CA ALA A 20 -1.99 14.65 3.37
C ALA A 20 -3.29 13.85 3.56
N LEU A 21 -3.48 12.82 2.73
CA LEU A 21 -4.55 11.86 2.95
C LEU A 21 -4.33 11.13 4.27
N ASN A 22 -5.42 10.85 4.97
CA ASN A 22 -5.36 10.03 6.16
C ASN A 22 -5.44 8.56 5.75
N VAL A 23 -4.30 7.89 5.83
CA VAL A 23 -4.13 6.49 5.43
C VAL A 23 -3.66 5.68 6.62
N THR A 24 -4.27 4.53 6.83
CA THR A 24 -3.84 3.58 7.86
C THR A 24 -3.71 2.19 7.27
N VAL A 25 -2.82 1.39 7.84
CA VAL A 25 -2.63 -0.02 7.45
C VAL A 25 -2.86 -0.91 8.68
N SER A 26 -3.65 -1.96 8.47
CA SER A 26 -3.87 -2.97 9.49
C SER A 26 -3.70 -4.37 8.89
N PRO A 27 -3.34 -5.36 9.70
CA PRO A 27 -2.89 -5.27 11.07
C PRO A 27 -1.53 -4.60 11.16
N GLY A 28 -1.20 -4.05 12.33
CA GLY A 28 0.08 -3.38 12.51
C GLY A 28 0.22 -2.80 13.90
N PRO A 29 1.36 -2.19 14.20
CA PRO A 29 2.51 -1.88 13.31
C PRO A 29 3.38 -3.07 12.91
N THR A 30 3.29 -4.18 13.62
CA THR A 30 4.01 -5.42 13.30
C THR A 30 3.05 -6.58 13.39
N VAL A 31 3.11 -7.48 12.42
CA VAL A 31 2.30 -8.69 12.42
C VAL A 31 3.20 -9.90 12.15
N ARG A 32 2.91 -11.00 12.83
CA ARG A 32 3.71 -12.24 12.78
C ARG A 32 2.90 -13.34 12.12
N TYR A 33 3.53 -14.01 11.18
CA TYR A 33 2.95 -15.16 10.47
C TYR A 33 3.96 -16.30 10.49
N SER A 34 3.47 -17.51 10.29
CA SER A 34 4.31 -18.67 10.01
C SER A 34 4.52 -18.81 8.51
N GLU A 35 5.65 -19.39 8.13
CA GLU A 35 5.93 -19.73 6.74
C GLU A 35 4.79 -20.59 6.18
N GLY A 36 4.30 -20.26 5.00
CA GLY A 36 3.17 -20.94 4.39
C GLY A 36 1.81 -20.30 4.66
N ASP A 37 1.72 -19.41 5.66
CA ASP A 37 0.47 -18.71 5.94
C ASP A 37 0.12 -17.72 4.81
N ASN A 38 -1.14 -17.33 4.79
CA ASN A 38 -1.61 -16.25 3.93
C ASN A 38 -1.73 -14.97 4.76
N ALA A 39 -1.15 -13.89 4.26
CA ALA A 39 -1.27 -12.58 4.91
C ALA A 39 -2.37 -11.78 4.24
N THR A 40 -3.12 -11.05 5.06
CA THR A 40 -4.11 -10.08 4.58
C THR A 40 -3.81 -8.74 5.22
N LEU A 41 -3.52 -7.74 4.39
CA LEU A 41 -3.29 -6.38 4.83
C LEU A 41 -4.41 -5.49 4.30
N TYR A 42 -4.81 -4.53 5.12
CA TYR A 42 -5.82 -3.55 4.72
C TYR A 42 -5.23 -2.17 4.72
N CYS A 43 -5.45 -1.44 3.62
CA CYS A 43 -5.11 -0.04 3.52
C CYS A 43 -6.41 0.75 3.56
N HIS A 44 -6.59 1.55 4.58
CA HIS A 44 -7.82 2.29 4.83
C HIS A 44 -7.59 3.78 4.63
N ILE A 45 -8.44 4.41 3.83
CA ILE A 45 -8.40 5.83 3.53
C ILE A 45 -9.64 6.47 4.14
N SER A 46 -9.48 7.36 5.12
CA SER A 46 -10.60 7.92 5.85
C SER A 46 -11.06 9.28 5.36
N GLN A 47 -10.20 10.00 4.64
CA GLN A 47 -10.55 11.34 4.17
C GLN A 47 -10.02 11.57 2.77
N LYS A 48 -10.94 11.87 1.84
CA LYS A 48 -10.62 12.42 0.54
C LYS A 48 -10.94 13.90 0.54
N ARG A 49 -10.20 14.66 -0.27
CA ARG A 49 -10.43 16.08 -0.44
C ARG A 49 -11.77 16.35 -1.13
N LYS A 50 -12.13 15.51 -2.10
CA LYS A 50 -13.43 15.55 -2.79
C LYS A 50 -13.98 14.15 -2.94
N THR A 51 -15.29 14.00 -2.77
CA THR A 51 -15.94 12.70 -2.81
C THR A 51 -15.88 12.04 -4.19
N ASP A 52 -15.84 12.85 -5.26
CA ASP A 52 -15.79 12.35 -6.63
C ASP A 52 -14.36 12.11 -7.14
N ASN A 53 -13.34 12.45 -6.35
CA ASN A 53 -11.97 12.13 -6.71
C ASN A 53 -11.74 10.62 -6.64
N LEU A 54 -10.81 10.15 -7.47
CA LEU A 54 -10.44 8.74 -7.56
C LEU A 54 -9.15 8.51 -6.79
N LEU A 55 -8.94 7.26 -6.40
CA LEU A 55 -7.74 6.86 -5.66
C LEU A 55 -6.90 5.92 -6.51
N ALA A 56 -5.59 6.12 -6.48
CA ALA A 56 -4.61 5.15 -6.96
C ALA A 56 -3.84 4.63 -5.76
N VAL A 57 -3.73 3.32 -5.65
CA VAL A 57 -3.14 2.66 -4.49
C VAL A 57 -1.96 1.81 -4.93
N ARG A 58 -0.81 2.00 -4.28
CA ARG A 58 0.40 1.22 -4.54
C ARG A 58 0.88 0.55 -3.27
N TRP A 59 1.31 -0.69 -3.41
CA TRP A 59 1.98 -1.39 -2.32
C TRP A 59 3.46 -1.55 -2.66
N VAL A 60 4.28 -1.16 -1.71
CA VAL A 60 5.74 -1.16 -1.83
C VAL A 60 6.32 -2.05 -0.76
N PHE A 61 7.28 -2.89 -1.12
CA PHE A 61 8.01 -3.73 -0.19
C PHE A 61 9.37 -3.12 0.10
N ALA A 62 9.75 -3.08 1.38
CA ALA A 62 11.06 -2.63 1.80
C ALA A 62 11.66 -3.65 2.77
N ALA A 63 12.69 -4.35 2.32
CA ALA A 63 13.47 -5.23 3.18
C ALA A 63 14.38 -4.41 4.13
N SER A 64 14.76 -3.22 3.71
CA SER A 64 15.55 -2.26 4.49
C SER A 64 15.09 -0.84 4.18
N PRO A 65 15.42 0.16 5.03
CA PRO A 65 14.99 1.54 4.78
C PRO A 65 15.50 2.14 3.47
N THR A 66 16.56 1.58 2.89
CA THR A 66 17.18 2.11 1.69
C THR A 66 16.75 1.41 0.39
N GLN A 67 15.98 0.32 0.49
CA GLN A 67 15.59 -0.49 -0.66
C GLN A 67 14.08 -0.68 -0.67
N GLU A 68 13.41 0.06 -1.53
CA GLU A 68 11.98 -0.06 -1.76
C GLU A 68 11.73 -0.62 -3.15
N TYR A 69 10.76 -1.55 -3.23
CA TYR A 69 10.36 -2.17 -4.48
C TYR A 69 8.87 -2.04 -4.66
N LEU A 70 8.45 -1.39 -5.73
CA LEU A 70 7.03 -1.33 -6.08
C LEU A 70 6.58 -2.73 -6.49
N MET A 71 5.54 -3.22 -5.82
CA MET A 71 5.01 -4.57 -6.04
C MET A 71 3.81 -4.56 -6.97
N ILE A 72 2.79 -3.84 -6.60
CA ILE A 72 1.46 -3.92 -7.21
C ILE A 72 0.78 -2.56 -7.08
N LYS A 73 -0.04 -2.23 -8.06
CA LYS A 73 -0.79 -0.98 -8.08
C LYS A 73 -2.21 -1.22 -8.56
N MET A 74 -3.16 -0.58 -7.92
CA MET A 74 -4.49 -0.41 -8.49
C MET A 74 -4.59 1.02 -9.02
N THR A 75 -4.84 1.14 -10.32
CA THR A 75 -4.98 2.45 -10.97
C THR A 75 -6.29 3.11 -10.53
N LYS A 76 -6.43 4.40 -10.83
CA LYS A 76 -7.64 5.14 -10.49
C LYS A 76 -8.90 4.55 -11.11
N PHE A 77 -8.77 3.75 -12.18
CA PHE A 77 -9.91 3.09 -12.83
C PHE A 77 -10.08 1.63 -12.41
N GLY A 78 -9.33 1.18 -11.40
CA GLY A 78 -9.48 -0.16 -10.84
C GLY A 78 -8.67 -1.26 -11.52
N SER A 79 -7.79 -0.92 -12.46
CA SER A 79 -6.90 -1.91 -13.07
C SER A 79 -5.74 -2.25 -12.15
N VAL A 80 -5.42 -3.52 -12.04
CA VAL A 80 -4.30 -4.01 -11.24
C VAL A 80 -3.10 -4.25 -12.14
N GLN A 81 -1.95 -3.72 -11.73
CA GLN A 81 -0.68 -3.85 -12.44
C GLN A 81 0.40 -4.35 -11.50
N TYR A 82 1.28 -5.20 -12.01
CA TYR A 82 2.41 -5.76 -11.26
C TYR A 82 3.72 -5.15 -11.79
N TYR A 83 4.74 -5.07 -10.93
CA TYR A 83 5.98 -4.38 -11.27
C TYR A 83 7.20 -5.21 -10.88
N GLY A 84 8.30 -4.98 -11.60
CA GLY A 84 9.60 -5.59 -11.31
C GLY A 84 9.55 -7.11 -11.28
N ASN A 85 10.15 -7.69 -10.27
CA ASN A 85 10.17 -9.14 -10.10
C ASN A 85 8.78 -9.74 -9.87
N TYR A 86 7.81 -8.90 -9.46
CA TYR A 86 6.43 -9.35 -9.19
C TYR A 86 5.61 -9.53 -10.46
N THR A 87 6.18 -9.25 -11.63
CA THR A 87 5.56 -9.54 -12.92
C THR A 87 5.59 -11.03 -13.28
N HIS A 88 6.46 -11.80 -12.63
CA HIS A 88 6.59 -13.24 -12.89
C HIS A 88 5.36 -13.99 -12.40
N HIS A 89 5.00 -15.04 -13.11
CA HIS A 89 3.79 -15.84 -12.88
C HIS A 89 3.65 -16.29 -11.43
N PHE A 90 4.73 -16.76 -10.83
CA PHE A 90 4.75 -17.21 -9.43
C PHE A 90 4.23 -16.12 -8.48
N HIS A 91 4.74 -14.91 -8.62
CA HIS A 91 4.32 -13.80 -7.74
C HIS A 91 2.92 -13.30 -8.08
N LYS A 92 2.55 -13.28 -9.36
CA LYS A 92 1.19 -12.86 -9.74
C LYS A 92 0.11 -13.73 -9.13
N GLN A 93 0.39 -15.03 -8.98
CA GLN A 93 -0.56 -15.95 -8.35
C GLN A 93 -0.69 -15.70 -6.86
N ARG A 94 0.35 -15.20 -6.22
CA ARG A 94 0.39 -15.00 -4.78
C ARG A 94 -0.15 -13.66 -4.31
N LEU A 95 -0.16 -12.66 -5.18
CA LEU A 95 -0.47 -11.27 -4.82
C LEU A 95 -1.81 -10.86 -5.42
N HIS A 96 -2.74 -10.43 -4.56
CA HIS A 96 -4.05 -9.97 -4.98
C HIS A 96 -4.40 -8.67 -4.29
N LEU A 97 -4.86 -7.71 -5.08
CA LEU A 97 -5.27 -6.41 -4.57
C LEU A 97 -6.74 -6.18 -4.93
N LEU A 98 -7.55 -5.97 -3.91
CA LEU A 98 -9.00 -5.85 -4.05
C LEU A 98 -9.48 -4.54 -3.43
N LYS A 99 -10.41 -3.90 -4.11
CA LYS A 99 -11.05 -2.69 -3.63
C LYS A 99 -12.32 -3.05 -2.88
N GLU A 100 -12.47 -2.55 -1.67
CA GLU A 100 -13.61 -2.85 -0.81
C GLU A 100 -14.23 -1.57 -0.25
N LYS A 101 -15.43 -1.70 0.34
CA LYS A 101 -16.14 -0.62 1.04
C LYS A 101 -16.21 0.67 0.25
N HIS A 102 -16.71 0.59 -0.98
CA HIS A 102 -16.91 1.74 -1.87
C HIS A 102 -15.62 2.54 -2.13
N GLY A 103 -14.49 1.82 -2.15
CA GLY A 103 -13.21 2.45 -2.47
C GLY A 103 -12.55 3.20 -1.32
N THR A 104 -12.95 2.92 -0.08
CA THR A 104 -12.29 3.46 1.11
C THR A 104 -11.34 2.48 1.76
N MET A 105 -11.38 1.21 1.33
CA MET A 105 -10.50 0.19 1.87
C MET A 105 -9.99 -0.70 0.74
N TYR A 106 -8.70 -1.00 0.78
CA TYR A 106 -8.03 -1.86 -0.18
C TYR A 106 -7.40 -3.03 0.54
N LYS A 107 -7.74 -4.23 0.08
CA LYS A 107 -7.29 -5.46 0.69
C LYS A 107 -6.16 -6.04 -0.15
N PHE A 108 -5.03 -6.29 0.49
CA PHE A 108 -3.85 -6.87 -0.16
C PHE A 108 -3.60 -8.26 0.42
N LEU A 109 -3.71 -9.27 -0.44
CA LEU A 109 -3.49 -10.67 -0.08
C LEU A 109 -2.12 -11.11 -0.56
N ILE A 110 -1.37 -11.74 0.34
CA ILE A 110 -0.09 -12.37 0.02
C ILE A 110 -0.21 -13.83 0.42
N LEU A 111 -0.30 -14.71 -0.56
CA LEU A 111 -0.51 -16.13 -0.32
C LEU A 111 0.82 -16.86 -0.14
N SER A 112 0.81 -17.89 0.72
CA SER A 112 1.93 -18.79 0.93
C SER A 112 3.22 -18.03 1.25
N LEU A 113 3.22 -17.36 2.39
CA LEU A 113 4.34 -16.54 2.83
C LEU A 113 5.64 -17.34 2.89
N GLN A 114 6.69 -16.72 2.40
CA GLN A 114 8.07 -17.22 2.49
C GLN A 114 8.87 -16.31 3.42
N GLN A 115 9.99 -16.79 3.93
CA GLN A 115 10.83 -15.98 4.81
C GLN A 115 11.36 -14.73 4.09
N THR A 116 11.54 -14.81 2.77
CA THR A 116 11.94 -13.67 1.96
C THR A 116 10.87 -12.58 1.85
N ASP A 117 9.63 -12.89 2.26
CA ASP A 117 8.55 -11.89 2.29
C ASP A 117 8.60 -11.02 3.55
N GLN A 118 9.48 -11.34 4.49
CA GLN A 118 9.62 -10.56 5.71
C GLN A 118 10.16 -9.15 5.41
N GLY A 119 9.52 -8.14 5.96
CA GLY A 119 9.92 -6.76 5.75
C GLY A 119 8.76 -5.80 5.94
N HIS A 120 8.95 -4.57 5.49
CA HIS A 120 7.95 -3.52 5.59
C HIS A 120 7.11 -3.47 4.32
N TYR A 121 5.79 -3.34 4.51
CA TYR A 121 4.81 -3.21 3.45
C TYR A 121 4.16 -1.85 3.57
N ILE A 122 4.32 -1.02 2.55
CA ILE A 122 3.94 0.38 2.56
C ILE A 122 2.81 0.59 1.56
N CYS A 123 1.68 1.07 2.05
CA CYS A 123 0.58 1.50 1.20
C CYS A 123 0.76 2.97 0.87
N LYS A 124 0.90 3.29 -0.41
CA LYS A 124 1.02 4.66 -0.91
C LYS A 124 -0.21 4.99 -1.73
N VAL A 125 -0.92 6.01 -1.33
CA VAL A 125 -2.19 6.40 -1.94
C VAL A 125 -2.09 7.79 -2.50
N GLN A 126 -2.63 7.97 -3.71
CA GLN A 126 -2.81 9.29 -4.32
C GLN A 126 -4.29 9.53 -4.55
N GLU A 127 -4.75 10.69 -4.17
CA GLU A 127 -6.06 11.19 -4.54
C GLU A 127 -5.94 11.96 -5.85
N ILE A 128 -6.70 11.57 -6.87
CA ILE A 128 -6.59 12.09 -8.22
C ILE A 128 -7.94 12.62 -8.66
N GLY A 129 -7.98 13.84 -9.14
CA GLY A 129 -9.20 14.46 -9.64
C GLY A 129 -8.94 15.23 -10.92
N LYS A 130 -10.02 15.65 -11.57
CA LYS A 130 -9.91 16.47 -12.76
C LYS A 130 -9.80 17.94 -12.40
N HIS A 131 -8.85 18.62 -13.02
CA HIS A 131 -8.70 20.06 -12.96
C HIS A 131 -8.49 20.55 -14.38
N ARG A 132 -9.41 21.38 -14.88
CA ARG A 132 -9.37 21.90 -16.26
C ARG A 132 -9.23 20.78 -17.30
N ASN A 133 -10.05 19.72 -17.14
CA ASN A 133 -10.07 18.53 -18.00
C ASN A 133 -8.78 17.69 -17.96
N LYS A 134 -7.90 17.93 -17.01
CA LYS A 134 -6.68 17.11 -16.81
C LYS A 134 -6.73 16.38 -15.50
N TRP A 135 -6.34 15.11 -15.50
CA TRP A 135 -6.17 14.35 -14.28
C TRP A 135 -4.98 14.89 -13.51
N THR A 136 -5.21 15.24 -12.25
CA THR A 136 -4.21 15.89 -11.40
C THR A 136 -4.19 15.19 -10.04
N ALA A 137 -3.00 14.95 -9.51
CA ALA A 137 -2.84 14.44 -8.15
C ALA A 137 -3.06 15.59 -7.17
N TRP A 138 -4.02 15.41 -6.25
CA TRP A 138 -4.41 16.45 -5.28
C TRP A 138 -3.74 16.27 -3.94
N SER A 139 -3.62 15.02 -3.49
CA SER A 139 -3.05 14.72 -2.18
C SER A 139 -2.48 13.31 -2.17
N ASN A 140 -1.60 13.07 -1.21
CA ASN A 140 -0.94 11.78 -1.00
C ASN A 140 -1.08 11.35 0.44
N GLY A 141 -1.05 10.05 0.66
CA GLY A 141 -0.96 9.49 2.00
C GLY A 141 -0.17 8.20 1.96
N THR A 142 0.43 7.87 3.09
CA THR A 142 1.22 6.66 3.20
C THR A 142 1.12 6.10 4.61
N ALA A 143 1.11 4.78 4.71
CA ALA A 143 1.15 4.06 5.97
C ALA A 143 1.79 2.70 5.74
N ALA A 144 2.31 2.10 6.79
CA ALA A 144 3.06 0.87 6.65
C ALA A 144 2.82 -0.09 7.81
N THR A 145 3.11 -1.36 7.56
CA THR A 145 3.18 -2.40 8.59
C THR A 145 4.40 -3.27 8.33
N GLU A 146 4.91 -3.90 9.35
CA GLU A 146 6.00 -4.86 9.23
C GLU A 146 5.44 -6.27 9.32
N ILE A 147 5.79 -7.13 8.36
CA ILE A 147 5.50 -8.55 8.41
C ILE A 147 6.76 -9.30 8.83
N ARG A 148 6.63 -10.12 9.86
CA ARG A 148 7.66 -11.07 10.27
C ARG A 148 7.17 -12.48 10.01
N VAL A 149 8.04 -13.30 9.40
CA VAL A 149 7.69 -14.65 8.99
C VAL A 149 8.60 -15.62 9.76
N HIS A 150 7.98 -16.49 10.54
CA HIS A 150 8.71 -17.52 11.28
C HIS A 150 8.82 -18.78 10.44
N PRO A 151 9.90 -19.54 10.59
CA PRO A 151 9.96 -20.86 9.97
C PRO A 151 8.79 -21.70 10.43
N GLN A 152 8.27 -22.53 9.49
CA GLN A 152 7.24 -23.47 9.86
C GLN A 152 7.79 -24.45 10.89
N ASP A 153 7.02 -24.64 11.96
CA ASP A 153 7.40 -25.58 12.99
C ASP A 153 7.16 -26.98 12.45
N THR A 154 8.25 -27.69 12.17
CA THR A 154 8.17 -29.06 11.66
C THR A 154 7.96 -30.08 12.78
N GLY A 155 7.66 -29.65 13.97
CA GLY A 155 7.35 -30.38 15.17
C GLY A 155 7.55 -31.89 15.13
N ILE A 156 8.60 -32.32 15.72
CA ILE A 156 8.80 -33.74 15.98
C ILE A 156 8.61 -33.98 17.47
#